data_96d79c576e1c1964d7b66b19f6a605e0
#
_entry.id   96d79c576e1c1964d7b66b19f6a605e0
#
_cell.length_a   1.000
_cell.length_b   1.000
_cell.length_c   1.000
_cell.angle_alpha   90.00
_cell.angle_beta   90.00
_cell.angle_gamma   90.00
#
_symmetry.space_group_name_H-M   'P 1'
#
loop_
_entity.id
_entity.type
_entity.pdbx_description
1 polymer ?
#
loop_
_entity_poly.entity_id
_entity_poly.type
_entity_poly.pdbx_seq_one_letter_code
_entity_poly.pdbx_strand_id
1 'polypeptide(L)'
;MTGCIQFLDNNKINKVGMLVEGSLDDSTWNKKGLQSLQHLKDELETDTMYEENINEKQKIIHAVDDFVDEGVNLIYGHGSYFGKTFVEIANQYPDVHFIYFNGNHYAENVTSVQFNSHALGFFAGMVAGKMTKTNHIGAISAYEWQSEIEGFFEGAKYENQLADIHIDYINDWDDKSAAMQRYEKMSEKQIDVIYPAGNFFSEDILNSASENNINAIGFLERPEGVDSTKILTSTVRDVERTYEQIAKKFNRGDLEEGILTFGFEDDIVSLGEFSPTVPEEYQNMLNDEIEKYKKTGLLPYQR
;
A
#
# COMPACT_ATOMS: atom_id res chain seq x y z
N MET A 1 -37.46 22.50 33.61
CA MET A 1 -36.86 22.36 32.27
C MET A 1 -35.56 21.65 32.45
N THR A 2 -35.58 20.34 32.28
CA THR A 2 -34.40 19.45 32.34
C THR A 2 -33.82 19.40 30.93
N GLY A 3 -32.74 20.16 30.72
CA GLY A 3 -31.98 20.07 29.48
C GLY A 3 -31.28 18.72 29.43
N CYS A 4 -31.66 17.84 28.53
CA CYS A 4 -30.86 16.71 28.13
C CYS A 4 -29.60 17.29 27.47
N ILE A 5 -28.46 17.24 28.17
CA ILE A 5 -27.15 17.32 27.55
C ILE A 5 -27.04 15.99 26.79
N GLN A 6 -27.28 16.00 25.49
CA GLN A 6 -26.81 14.95 24.61
C GLN A 6 -25.28 15.02 24.69
N PHE A 7 -24.67 14.07 25.37
CA PHE A 7 -23.27 13.75 25.12
C PHE A 7 -23.21 13.30 23.67
N LEU A 8 -22.73 14.15 22.81
CA LEU A 8 -22.32 13.75 21.46
C LEU A 8 -21.24 12.68 21.68
N ASP A 9 -21.53 11.48 21.23
CA ASP A 9 -20.57 10.38 21.22
C ASP A 9 -19.56 10.74 20.12
N ASN A 10 -18.50 11.48 20.50
CA ASN A 10 -17.47 12.01 19.58
C ASN A 10 -16.74 10.92 18.79
N ASN A 11 -17.01 9.66 19.11
CA ASN A 11 -16.41 8.49 18.48
C ASN A 11 -17.29 7.87 17.38
N LYS A 12 -18.35 8.55 16.92
CA LYS A 12 -19.15 8.08 15.79
C LYS A 12 -18.87 8.89 14.54
N ILE A 13 -18.72 8.20 13.42
CA ILE A 13 -18.60 8.82 12.11
C ILE A 13 -19.91 9.57 11.79
N ASN A 14 -19.79 10.86 11.52
CA ASN A 14 -20.86 11.66 10.94
C ASN A 14 -20.76 11.65 9.41
N LYS A 15 -19.60 12.05 8.89
CA LYS A 15 -19.22 11.98 7.49
C LYS A 15 -17.72 11.67 7.36
N VAL A 16 -17.32 11.10 6.23
CA VAL A 16 -15.92 10.79 5.93
C VAL A 16 -15.42 11.68 4.79
N GLY A 17 -14.27 12.29 4.97
CA GLY A 17 -13.55 13.05 3.95
C GLY A 17 -12.29 12.35 3.47
N MET A 18 -11.92 12.56 2.21
CA MET A 18 -10.64 12.10 1.66
C MET A 18 -9.97 13.20 0.84
N LEU A 19 -8.68 13.43 1.12
CA LEU A 19 -7.82 14.33 0.37
C LEU A 19 -6.80 13.52 -0.43
N VAL A 20 -6.62 13.88 -1.70
CA VAL A 20 -5.67 13.22 -2.62
C VAL A 20 -4.71 14.26 -3.20
N GLU A 21 -3.40 13.98 -3.23
CA GLU A 21 -2.37 14.91 -3.69
C GLU A 21 -2.48 15.23 -5.19
N GLY A 22 -2.69 14.20 -6.02
CA GLY A 22 -2.88 14.30 -7.47
C GLY A 22 -4.32 14.06 -7.90
N SER A 23 -4.52 13.65 -9.16
CA SER A 23 -5.82 13.20 -9.64
C SER A 23 -6.12 11.77 -9.21
N LEU A 24 -7.40 11.46 -9.02
CA LEU A 24 -7.86 10.11 -8.69
C LEU A 24 -7.54 9.08 -9.77
N ASP A 25 -7.43 9.51 -11.02
CA ASP A 25 -7.14 8.62 -12.15
C ASP A 25 -5.63 8.40 -12.40
N ASP A 26 -4.76 9.14 -11.71
CA ASP A 26 -3.33 9.17 -12.01
C ASP A 26 -2.60 7.86 -11.64
N SER A 27 -3.07 7.12 -10.64
CA SER A 27 -2.39 5.91 -10.18
C SER A 27 -3.35 4.86 -9.64
N THR A 28 -2.88 3.61 -9.61
CA THR A 28 -3.58 2.51 -8.92
C THR A 28 -3.86 2.83 -7.45
N TRP A 29 -2.91 3.48 -6.74
CA TRP A 29 -3.09 3.88 -5.36
C TRP A 29 -4.26 4.85 -5.18
N ASN A 30 -4.32 5.92 -5.99
CA ASN A 30 -5.39 6.91 -5.92
C ASN A 30 -6.77 6.31 -6.27
N LYS A 31 -6.84 5.45 -7.30
CA LYS A 31 -8.07 4.70 -7.65
C LYS A 31 -8.57 3.85 -6.48
N LYS A 32 -7.66 3.13 -5.79
CA LYS A 32 -8.00 2.35 -4.60
C LYS A 32 -8.52 3.22 -3.45
N GLY A 33 -8.00 4.43 -3.29
CA GLY A 33 -8.53 5.41 -2.33
C GLY A 33 -10.00 5.75 -2.60
N LEU A 34 -10.35 6.06 -3.85
CA LEU A 34 -11.72 6.35 -4.23
C LEU A 34 -12.65 5.14 -4.04
N GLN A 35 -12.22 3.94 -4.45
CA GLN A 35 -12.96 2.70 -4.25
C GLN A 35 -13.21 2.46 -2.76
N SER A 36 -12.19 2.67 -1.91
CA SER A 36 -12.30 2.54 -0.46
C SER A 36 -13.30 3.53 0.15
N LEU A 37 -13.30 4.77 -0.33
CA LEU A 37 -14.26 5.77 0.13
C LEU A 37 -15.70 5.41 -0.28
N GLN A 38 -15.90 4.89 -1.49
CA GLN A 38 -17.20 4.40 -1.97
C GLN A 38 -17.65 3.17 -1.17
N HIS A 39 -16.73 2.23 -0.89
CA HIS A 39 -17.01 1.08 -0.03
C HIS A 39 -17.46 1.49 1.37
N LEU A 40 -16.78 2.48 2.00
CA LEU A 40 -17.22 3.01 3.31
C LEU A 40 -18.62 3.61 3.28
N LYS A 41 -18.97 4.34 2.20
CA LYS A 41 -20.30 4.90 2.02
C LYS A 41 -21.37 3.84 2.04
N ASP A 42 -21.15 2.74 1.33
CA ASP A 42 -22.14 1.67 1.19
C ASP A 42 -22.17 0.79 2.45
N GLU A 43 -21.02 0.43 3.02
CA GLU A 43 -20.92 -0.50 4.15
C GLU A 43 -21.35 0.12 5.50
N LEU A 44 -21.06 1.41 5.71
CA LEU A 44 -21.37 2.12 6.95
C LEU A 44 -22.58 3.05 6.84
N GLU A 45 -23.24 3.08 5.69
CA GLU A 45 -24.38 3.98 5.40
C GLU A 45 -24.05 5.45 5.79
N THR A 46 -22.80 5.91 5.47
CA THR A 46 -22.32 7.24 5.83
C THR A 46 -22.09 8.10 4.59
N ASP A 47 -22.29 9.41 4.71
CA ASP A 47 -21.94 10.32 3.64
C ASP A 47 -20.41 10.46 3.50
N THR A 48 -19.97 10.59 2.28
CA THR A 48 -18.54 10.73 1.95
C THR A 48 -18.27 11.90 1.02
N MET A 49 -17.13 12.53 1.18
CA MET A 49 -16.63 13.64 0.34
C MET A 49 -15.18 13.41 -0.02
N TYR A 50 -14.71 13.97 -1.13
CA TYR A 50 -13.29 13.98 -1.46
C TYR A 50 -12.89 15.24 -2.22
N GLU A 51 -11.61 15.57 -2.12
CA GLU A 51 -10.95 16.58 -2.94
C GLU A 51 -9.63 16.05 -3.48
N GLU A 52 -9.36 16.36 -4.74
CA GLU A 52 -8.16 15.98 -5.47
C GLU A 52 -7.28 17.18 -5.82
N ASN A 53 -6.02 16.91 -6.23
CA ASN A 53 -5.02 17.95 -6.54
C ASN A 53 -4.66 18.84 -5.32
N ILE A 54 -4.68 18.22 -4.13
CA ILE A 54 -4.36 18.86 -2.85
C ILE A 54 -2.85 18.73 -2.58
N ASN A 55 -2.06 19.48 -3.32
CA ASN A 55 -0.59 19.43 -3.36
C ASN A 55 0.11 20.63 -2.73
N GLU A 56 -0.61 21.44 -1.95
CA GLU A 56 -0.09 22.59 -1.24
C GLU A 56 -0.69 22.67 0.17
N LYS A 57 0.12 23.07 1.16
CA LYS A 57 -0.32 23.17 2.56
C LYS A 57 -1.60 24.01 2.72
N GLN A 58 -1.72 25.13 1.99
CA GLN A 58 -2.89 26.00 2.10
C GLN A 58 -4.14 25.31 1.54
N LYS A 59 -4.01 24.53 0.49
CA LYS A 59 -5.12 23.74 -0.06
C LYS A 59 -5.58 22.68 0.95
N ILE A 60 -4.65 22.02 1.67
CA ILE A 60 -5.01 21.08 2.73
C ILE A 60 -5.85 21.76 3.80
N ILE A 61 -5.41 22.94 4.28
CA ILE A 61 -6.13 23.68 5.31
C ILE A 61 -7.54 24.08 4.84
N HIS A 62 -7.65 24.63 3.64
CA HIS A 62 -8.96 25.00 3.07
C HIS A 62 -9.89 23.81 2.92
N ALA A 63 -9.39 22.69 2.37
CA ALA A 63 -10.20 21.50 2.20
C ALA A 63 -10.65 20.89 3.55
N VAL A 64 -9.81 20.99 4.57
CA VAL A 64 -10.18 20.58 5.94
C VAL A 64 -11.25 21.51 6.50
N ASP A 65 -11.14 22.85 6.32
CA ASP A 65 -12.18 23.81 6.75
C ASP A 65 -13.53 23.48 6.09
N ASP A 66 -13.52 23.31 4.77
CA ASP A 66 -14.73 23.00 3.99
C ASP A 66 -15.36 21.66 4.43
N PHE A 67 -14.55 20.64 4.68
CA PHE A 67 -15.03 19.34 5.17
C PHE A 67 -15.65 19.45 6.55
N VAL A 68 -15.04 20.20 7.46
CA VAL A 68 -15.52 20.39 8.83
C VAL A 68 -16.85 21.17 8.84
N ASP A 69 -16.96 22.21 8.01
CA ASP A 69 -18.19 22.98 7.86
C ASP A 69 -19.36 22.10 7.32
N GLU A 70 -19.04 21.08 6.52
CA GLU A 70 -20.00 20.08 6.05
C GLU A 70 -20.25 18.93 7.04
N GLY A 71 -19.59 18.94 8.19
CA GLY A 71 -19.81 17.97 9.29
C GLY A 71 -18.96 16.69 9.17
N VAL A 72 -17.87 16.71 8.41
CA VAL A 72 -16.89 15.61 8.36
C VAL A 72 -16.11 15.55 9.67
N ASN A 73 -16.01 14.37 10.27
CA ASN A 73 -15.24 14.16 11.49
C ASN A 73 -14.20 13.04 11.41
N LEU A 74 -14.09 12.36 10.24
CA LEU A 74 -13.01 11.43 9.94
C LEU A 74 -12.42 11.78 8.57
N ILE A 75 -11.16 12.24 8.52
CA ILE A 75 -10.51 12.73 7.30
C ILE A 75 -9.32 11.84 6.96
N TYR A 76 -9.33 11.26 5.77
CA TYR A 76 -8.21 10.51 5.20
C TYR A 76 -7.38 11.40 4.28
N GLY A 77 -6.10 11.59 4.58
CA GLY A 77 -5.08 12.05 3.63
C GLY A 77 -4.47 10.85 2.94
N HIS A 78 -4.81 10.63 1.67
CA HIS A 78 -4.45 9.43 0.93
C HIS A 78 -2.99 9.46 0.44
N GLY A 79 -2.04 9.52 1.38
CA GLY A 79 -0.61 9.54 1.14
C GLY A 79 0.19 10.18 2.27
N SER A 80 1.51 10.11 2.17
CA SER A 80 2.43 10.61 3.21
C SER A 80 2.50 12.14 3.29
N TYR A 81 2.14 12.81 2.21
CA TYR A 81 2.20 14.27 2.07
C TYR A 81 1.38 15.01 3.14
N PHE A 82 0.26 14.43 3.57
CA PHE A 82 -0.70 15.07 4.49
C PHE A 82 -0.24 15.12 5.94
N GLY A 83 0.57 14.15 6.37
CA GLY A 83 0.85 13.91 7.80
C GLY A 83 1.40 15.12 8.55
N LYS A 84 2.39 15.83 7.99
CA LYS A 84 2.97 17.00 8.62
C LYS A 84 1.95 18.12 8.84
N THR A 85 1.14 18.40 7.81
CA THR A 85 0.12 19.45 7.89
C THR A 85 -0.97 19.07 8.87
N PHE A 86 -1.44 17.83 8.86
CA PHE A 86 -2.45 17.35 9.79
C PHE A 86 -2.00 17.53 11.24
N VAL A 87 -0.77 17.16 11.60
CA VAL A 87 -0.24 17.38 12.95
C VAL A 87 -0.16 18.86 13.31
N GLU A 88 0.20 19.73 12.38
CA GLU A 88 0.30 21.17 12.63
C GLU A 88 -1.08 21.82 12.90
N ILE A 89 -2.15 21.29 12.31
CA ILE A 89 -3.50 21.87 12.46
C ILE A 89 -4.41 21.09 13.42
N ALA A 90 -4.04 19.89 13.83
CA ALA A 90 -4.85 18.96 14.61
C ALA A 90 -5.57 19.59 15.82
N ASN A 91 -4.86 20.41 16.60
CA ASN A 91 -5.39 21.08 17.78
C ASN A 91 -6.49 22.12 17.47
N GLN A 92 -6.65 22.52 16.22
CA GLN A 92 -7.71 23.44 15.79
C GLN A 92 -9.04 22.71 15.52
N TYR A 93 -8.97 21.37 15.35
CA TYR A 93 -10.10 20.52 15.02
C TYR A 93 -10.20 19.33 15.98
N PRO A 94 -10.50 19.58 17.28
CA PRO A 94 -10.48 18.54 18.32
C PRO A 94 -11.53 17.44 18.12
N ASP A 95 -12.60 17.73 17.36
CA ASP A 95 -13.68 16.78 17.07
C ASP A 95 -13.46 16.00 15.74
N VAL A 96 -12.32 16.23 15.07
CA VAL A 96 -11.94 15.57 13.82
C VAL A 96 -10.78 14.63 14.07
N HIS A 97 -10.84 13.41 13.55
CA HIS A 97 -9.70 12.51 13.50
C HIS A 97 -9.11 12.45 12.10
N PHE A 98 -7.81 12.62 12.01
CA PHE A 98 -7.05 12.60 10.76
C PHE A 98 -6.32 11.29 10.61
N ILE A 99 -6.46 10.67 9.46
CA ILE A 99 -5.75 9.46 9.05
C ILE A 99 -4.87 9.82 7.85
N TYR A 100 -3.65 9.33 7.81
CA TYR A 100 -2.85 9.42 6.60
C TYR A 100 -1.93 8.20 6.45
N PHE A 101 -1.34 7.98 5.27
CA PHE A 101 -0.62 6.76 4.95
C PHE A 101 0.88 6.98 4.80
N ASN A 102 1.67 5.97 5.19
CA ASN A 102 3.11 5.85 4.91
C ASN A 102 3.97 6.99 5.45
N GLY A 103 3.69 7.48 6.66
CA GLY A 103 4.51 8.50 7.31
C GLY A 103 4.73 8.20 8.80
N ASN A 104 5.39 9.14 9.50
CA ASN A 104 5.81 8.97 10.89
C ASN A 104 5.41 10.16 11.80
N HIS A 105 4.51 11.02 11.33
CA HIS A 105 3.96 12.11 12.13
C HIS A 105 2.66 11.67 12.79
N TYR A 106 2.44 11.99 14.07
CA TYR A 106 1.19 11.68 14.77
C TYR A 106 0.92 12.69 15.88
N ALA A 107 -0.32 12.79 16.30
CA ALA A 107 -0.81 13.60 17.41
C ALA A 107 -2.05 12.88 18.00
N GLU A 108 -2.65 13.43 19.07
CA GLU A 108 -3.79 12.84 19.76
C GLU A 108 -4.95 12.46 18.83
N ASN A 109 -5.21 13.27 17.80
CA ASN A 109 -6.24 13.02 16.79
C ASN A 109 -5.65 12.86 15.37
N VAL A 110 -4.40 12.41 15.25
CA VAL A 110 -3.73 12.10 13.97
C VAL A 110 -3.09 10.73 14.05
N THR A 111 -3.56 9.79 13.24
CA THR A 111 -3.02 8.44 13.13
C THR A 111 -2.32 8.24 11.78
N SER A 112 -1.08 7.78 11.82
CA SER A 112 -0.36 7.32 10.63
C SER A 112 -0.63 5.84 10.40
N VAL A 113 -0.98 5.47 9.18
CA VAL A 113 -1.20 4.08 8.77
C VAL A 113 -0.01 3.58 7.96
N GLN A 114 0.52 2.44 8.36
CA GLN A 114 1.63 1.77 7.69
C GLN A 114 1.28 0.32 7.37
N PHE A 115 1.99 -0.26 6.40
CA PHE A 115 1.88 -1.67 6.06
C PHE A 115 3.19 -2.39 6.40
N ASN A 116 3.09 -3.58 6.99
CA ASN A 116 4.25 -4.45 7.21
C ASN A 116 4.71 -5.04 5.87
N SER A 117 5.41 -4.23 5.10
CA SER A 117 5.79 -4.54 3.73
C SER A 117 7.03 -5.45 3.63
N HIS A 118 7.87 -5.56 4.69
CA HIS A 118 9.04 -6.42 4.66
C HIS A 118 8.68 -7.89 4.44
N ALA A 119 7.76 -8.43 5.24
CA ALA A 119 7.29 -9.81 5.07
C ALA A 119 6.61 -10.04 3.72
N LEU A 120 5.86 -9.05 3.23
CA LEU A 120 5.23 -9.09 1.90
C LEU A 120 6.28 -9.21 0.79
N GLY A 121 7.31 -8.38 0.86
CA GLY A 121 8.46 -8.46 -0.04
C GLY A 121 9.18 -9.80 0.07
N PHE A 122 9.40 -10.31 1.29
CA PHE A 122 10.07 -11.58 1.52
C PHE A 122 9.37 -12.75 0.81
N PHE A 123 8.08 -12.91 1.00
CA PHE A 123 7.35 -14.00 0.33
C PHE A 123 7.26 -13.81 -1.19
N ALA A 124 7.17 -12.57 -1.69
CA ALA A 124 7.26 -12.28 -3.12
C ALA A 124 8.65 -12.61 -3.69
N GLY A 125 9.70 -12.30 -2.93
CA GLY A 125 11.09 -12.65 -3.26
C GLY A 125 11.31 -14.17 -3.32
N MET A 126 10.72 -14.95 -2.41
CA MET A 126 10.76 -16.42 -2.49
C MET A 126 10.17 -16.90 -3.83
N VAL A 127 9.04 -16.34 -4.28
CA VAL A 127 8.49 -16.70 -5.60
C VAL A 127 9.46 -16.36 -6.73
N ALA A 128 10.09 -15.19 -6.70
CA ALA A 128 11.07 -14.79 -7.70
C ALA A 128 12.29 -15.71 -7.70
N GLY A 129 12.83 -16.05 -6.52
CA GLY A 129 13.94 -16.98 -6.36
C GLY A 129 13.66 -18.38 -6.87
N LYS A 130 12.42 -18.87 -6.65
CA LYS A 130 11.94 -20.17 -7.15
C LYS A 130 11.82 -20.22 -8.67
N MET A 131 11.35 -19.12 -9.27
CA MET A 131 10.94 -19.10 -10.66
C MET A 131 12.04 -18.64 -11.62
N THR A 132 13.09 -18.01 -11.15
CA THR A 132 14.22 -17.63 -12.01
C THR A 132 14.93 -18.86 -12.60
N LYS A 133 15.32 -18.76 -13.85
CA LYS A 133 16.08 -19.78 -14.59
C LYS A 133 17.50 -19.33 -14.85
N THR A 134 17.71 -18.02 -14.95
CA THR A 134 19.04 -17.42 -15.20
C THR A 134 19.79 -17.17 -13.90
N ASN A 135 19.12 -17.19 -12.75
CA ASN A 135 19.57 -16.69 -11.45
C ASN A 135 19.78 -15.17 -11.43
N HIS A 136 19.29 -14.41 -12.40
CA HIS A 136 19.34 -12.96 -12.41
C HIS A 136 17.93 -12.39 -12.23
N ILE A 137 17.73 -11.68 -11.11
CA ILE A 137 16.46 -11.09 -10.72
C ILE A 137 16.64 -9.58 -10.65
N GLY A 138 15.67 -8.84 -11.17
CA GLY A 138 15.63 -7.39 -11.10
C GLY A 138 14.62 -6.88 -10.07
N ALA A 139 14.92 -5.75 -9.43
CA ALA A 139 13.95 -4.96 -8.69
C ALA A 139 14.17 -3.47 -8.98
N ILE A 140 13.10 -2.74 -9.29
CA ILE A 140 13.12 -1.29 -9.48
C ILE A 140 12.17 -0.70 -8.47
N SER A 141 12.68 0.14 -7.58
CA SER A 141 11.94 0.72 -6.47
C SER A 141 11.92 2.24 -6.56
N ALA A 142 10.84 2.83 -6.05
CA ALA A 142 10.79 4.28 -5.95
C ALA A 142 11.86 4.81 -4.98
N TYR A 143 12.00 4.18 -3.80
CA TYR A 143 12.96 4.65 -2.78
C TYR A 143 13.68 3.51 -2.07
N GLU A 144 14.91 3.78 -1.63
CA GLU A 144 15.75 2.84 -0.88
C GLU A 144 15.15 2.42 0.48
N TRP A 145 14.37 3.30 1.12
CA TRP A 145 13.76 3.03 2.43
C TRP A 145 12.53 2.11 2.39
N GLN A 146 12.11 1.65 1.21
CA GLN A 146 11.02 0.69 1.09
C GLN A 146 11.45 -0.67 1.65
N SER A 147 11.03 -1.02 2.87
CA SER A 147 11.35 -2.29 3.55
C SER A 147 10.93 -3.52 2.74
N GLU A 148 9.98 -3.36 1.84
CA GLU A 148 9.53 -4.38 0.90
C GLU A 148 10.65 -4.86 -0.03
N ILE A 149 11.57 -3.98 -0.42
CA ILE A 149 12.70 -4.33 -1.29
C ILE A 149 13.76 -5.12 -0.53
N GLU A 150 14.03 -4.75 0.72
CA GLU A 150 14.90 -5.53 1.61
C GLU A 150 14.33 -6.94 1.79
N GLY A 151 13.04 -7.04 2.12
CA GLY A 151 12.36 -8.33 2.22
C GLY A 151 12.43 -9.14 0.92
N PHE A 152 12.20 -8.51 -0.24
CA PHE A 152 12.29 -9.17 -1.53
C PHE A 152 13.68 -9.76 -1.80
N PHE A 153 14.72 -8.98 -1.52
CA PHE A 153 16.10 -9.46 -1.61
C PHE A 153 16.34 -10.66 -0.71
N GLU A 154 15.97 -10.58 0.57
CA GLU A 154 16.15 -11.65 1.54
C GLU A 154 15.38 -12.92 1.15
N GLY A 155 14.13 -12.77 0.72
CA GLY A 155 13.29 -13.89 0.29
C GLY A 155 13.81 -14.58 -0.97
N ALA A 156 14.28 -13.81 -1.95
CA ALA A 156 14.88 -14.35 -3.16
C ALA A 156 16.19 -15.12 -2.83
N LYS A 157 17.03 -14.58 -1.93
CA LYS A 157 18.25 -15.24 -1.47
C LYS A 157 17.95 -16.47 -0.60
N TYR A 158 16.92 -16.43 0.22
CA TYR A 158 16.50 -17.57 1.05
C TYR A 158 16.11 -18.76 0.16
N GLU A 159 15.31 -18.52 -0.87
CA GLU A 159 14.85 -19.56 -1.79
C GLU A 159 15.95 -20.02 -2.76
N ASN A 160 16.77 -19.09 -3.23
CA ASN A 160 17.84 -19.36 -4.20
C ASN A 160 19.12 -18.57 -3.83
N GLN A 161 20.03 -19.23 -3.11
CA GLN A 161 21.31 -18.62 -2.70
C GLN A 161 22.19 -18.20 -3.87
N LEU A 162 21.99 -18.78 -5.07
CA LEU A 162 22.76 -18.45 -6.28
C LEU A 162 22.19 -17.23 -7.02
N ALA A 163 20.99 -16.78 -6.67
CA ALA A 163 20.38 -15.64 -7.35
C ALA A 163 21.23 -14.37 -7.20
N ASP A 164 21.47 -13.69 -8.31
CA ASP A 164 22.04 -12.33 -8.34
C ASP A 164 20.89 -11.33 -8.50
N ILE A 165 20.68 -10.52 -7.46
CA ILE A 165 19.54 -9.60 -7.38
C ILE A 165 20.03 -8.19 -7.66
N HIS A 166 19.59 -7.62 -8.79
CA HIS A 166 19.92 -6.28 -9.24
C HIS A 166 18.84 -5.31 -8.78
N ILE A 167 19.18 -4.36 -7.91
CA ILE A 167 18.24 -3.37 -7.36
C ILE A 167 18.66 -1.99 -7.84
N ASP A 168 17.69 -1.25 -8.39
CA ASP A 168 17.86 0.17 -8.76
C ASP A 168 16.76 1.00 -8.10
N TYR A 169 17.10 2.25 -7.70
CA TYR A 169 16.21 3.21 -7.07
C TYR A 169 16.01 4.43 -7.97
N ILE A 170 14.77 4.88 -8.06
CA ILE A 170 14.39 6.03 -8.90
C ILE A 170 14.49 7.34 -8.12
N ASN A 171 14.24 7.29 -6.80
CA ASN A 171 14.08 8.44 -5.89
C ASN A 171 12.88 9.33 -6.23
N ASP A 172 11.87 8.74 -6.89
CA ASP A 172 10.62 9.35 -7.27
C ASP A 172 9.55 8.26 -7.41
N TRP A 173 8.29 8.56 -7.05
CA TRP A 173 7.18 7.64 -7.26
C TRP A 173 6.67 7.62 -8.69
N ASP A 174 6.91 8.72 -9.43
CA ASP A 174 6.18 9.09 -10.64
C ASP A 174 7.07 9.17 -11.89
N ASP A 175 8.40 9.14 -11.75
CA ASP A 175 9.32 9.25 -12.89
C ASP A 175 9.37 7.96 -13.71
N LYS A 176 8.34 7.79 -14.56
CA LYS A 176 8.24 6.69 -15.51
C LYS A 176 9.44 6.60 -16.46
N SER A 177 9.97 7.75 -16.89
CA SER A 177 11.08 7.80 -17.83
C SER A 177 12.36 7.23 -17.21
N ALA A 178 12.69 7.66 -15.99
CA ALA A 178 13.83 7.10 -15.26
C ALA A 178 13.66 5.61 -14.99
N ALA A 179 12.47 5.18 -14.60
CA ALA A 179 12.17 3.78 -14.31
C ALA A 179 12.33 2.89 -15.55
N MET A 180 11.84 3.31 -16.71
CA MET A 180 12.00 2.57 -17.96
C MET A 180 13.46 2.51 -18.40
N GLN A 181 14.23 3.59 -18.25
CA GLN A 181 15.68 3.56 -18.53
C GLN A 181 16.43 2.58 -17.61
N ARG A 182 16.02 2.45 -16.34
CA ARG A 182 16.60 1.44 -15.42
C ARG A 182 16.22 0.03 -15.85
N TYR A 183 14.95 -0.17 -16.22
CA TYR A 183 14.49 -1.46 -16.73
C TYR A 183 15.27 -1.90 -17.99
N GLU A 184 15.44 -1.02 -18.97
CA GLU A 184 16.22 -1.30 -20.19
C GLU A 184 17.66 -1.75 -19.85
N LYS A 185 18.37 -1.00 -19.02
CA LYS A 185 19.72 -1.36 -18.56
C LYS A 185 19.76 -2.67 -17.78
N MET A 186 18.73 -2.94 -17.00
CA MET A 186 18.62 -4.15 -16.18
C MET A 186 18.33 -5.37 -17.05
N SER A 187 17.54 -5.23 -18.11
CA SER A 187 17.23 -6.31 -19.05
C SER A 187 18.49 -6.80 -19.79
N GLU A 188 19.49 -5.93 -20.01
CA GLU A 188 20.79 -6.32 -20.60
C GLU A 188 21.58 -7.30 -19.69
N LYS A 189 21.26 -7.38 -18.39
CA LYS A 189 21.88 -8.29 -17.43
C LYS A 189 21.27 -9.70 -17.41
N GLN A 190 20.45 -10.02 -18.40
CA GLN A 190 19.78 -11.33 -18.55
C GLN A 190 18.83 -11.67 -17.40
N ILE A 191 18.24 -10.66 -16.75
CA ILE A 191 17.19 -10.90 -15.78
C ILE A 191 16.02 -11.64 -16.43
N ASP A 192 15.42 -12.57 -15.73
CA ASP A 192 14.22 -13.30 -16.18
C ASP A 192 13.03 -13.19 -15.21
N VAL A 193 13.23 -12.47 -14.09
CA VAL A 193 12.18 -12.03 -13.18
C VAL A 193 12.43 -10.58 -12.80
N ILE A 194 11.37 -9.74 -12.79
CA ILE A 194 11.42 -8.32 -12.40
C ILE A 194 10.37 -7.99 -11.36
N TYR A 195 10.70 -7.16 -10.36
CA TYR A 195 9.77 -6.57 -9.41
C TYR A 195 9.80 -5.05 -9.47
N PRO A 196 8.84 -4.39 -10.12
CA PRO A 196 8.72 -2.93 -10.13
C PRO A 196 7.88 -2.46 -8.94
N ALA A 197 8.51 -1.88 -7.91
CA ALA A 197 7.86 -1.44 -6.67
C ALA A 197 7.66 0.09 -6.66
N GLY A 198 6.73 0.57 -7.48
CA GLY A 198 6.35 1.99 -7.56
C GLY A 198 4.98 2.21 -8.17
N ASN A 199 4.36 3.36 -7.88
CA ASN A 199 2.96 3.59 -8.23
C ASN A 199 2.70 3.78 -9.72
N PHE A 200 3.43 4.70 -10.35
CA PHE A 200 3.12 5.15 -11.70
C PHE A 200 3.90 4.42 -12.78
N PHE A 201 5.03 3.82 -12.44
CA PHE A 201 5.89 3.17 -13.41
C PHE A 201 5.78 1.64 -13.44
N SER A 202 5.16 1.03 -12.43
CA SER A 202 5.09 -0.43 -12.35
C SER A 202 4.36 -1.04 -13.53
N GLU A 203 3.24 -0.48 -13.94
CA GLU A 203 2.44 -0.98 -15.07
C GLU A 203 3.23 -0.95 -16.40
N ASP A 204 3.94 0.15 -16.67
CA ASP A 204 4.75 0.28 -17.89
C ASP A 204 5.88 -0.78 -17.94
N ILE A 205 6.53 -1.02 -16.79
CA ILE A 205 7.57 -2.06 -16.68
C ILE A 205 6.97 -3.46 -16.83
N LEU A 206 5.81 -3.74 -16.21
CA LEU A 206 5.14 -5.04 -16.29
C LEU A 206 4.72 -5.37 -17.72
N ASN A 207 4.20 -4.39 -18.46
CA ASN A 207 3.89 -4.53 -19.88
C ASN A 207 5.15 -4.85 -20.70
N SER A 208 6.21 -4.05 -20.54
CA SER A 208 7.48 -4.26 -21.26
C SER A 208 8.14 -5.59 -20.88
N ALA A 209 8.08 -6.02 -19.62
CA ALA A 209 8.59 -7.32 -19.19
C ALA A 209 7.84 -8.48 -19.85
N SER A 210 6.50 -8.38 -19.93
CA SER A 210 5.67 -9.36 -20.61
C SER A 210 6.01 -9.48 -22.10
N GLU A 211 6.18 -8.36 -22.81
CA GLU A 211 6.60 -8.32 -24.20
C GLU A 211 7.99 -8.93 -24.42
N ASN A 212 8.92 -8.70 -23.48
CA ASN A 212 10.28 -9.24 -23.51
C ASN A 212 10.40 -10.66 -22.96
N ASN A 213 9.28 -11.32 -22.65
CA ASN A 213 9.22 -12.67 -22.09
C ASN A 213 9.93 -12.81 -20.71
N ILE A 214 10.00 -11.72 -19.96
CA ILE A 214 10.48 -11.67 -18.57
C ILE A 214 9.28 -11.85 -17.64
N ASN A 215 9.39 -12.73 -16.64
CA ASN A 215 8.38 -12.89 -15.62
C ASN A 215 8.41 -11.70 -14.65
N ALA A 216 7.28 -11.44 -13.99
CA ALA A 216 7.22 -10.31 -13.07
C ALA A 216 6.44 -10.62 -11.79
N ILE A 217 6.74 -9.83 -10.75
CA ILE A 217 5.91 -9.70 -9.56
C ILE A 217 5.11 -8.39 -9.70
N GLY A 218 3.78 -8.44 -9.58
CA GLY A 218 2.94 -7.25 -9.62
C GLY A 218 3.06 -6.42 -8.34
N PHE A 219 2.81 -5.12 -8.45
CA PHE A 219 2.83 -4.18 -7.32
C PHE A 219 1.42 -3.66 -7.03
N LEU A 220 0.98 -3.74 -5.78
CA LEU A 220 -0.36 -3.41 -5.26
C LEU A 220 -1.49 -4.33 -5.73
N GLU A 221 -1.43 -4.80 -6.95
CA GLU A 221 -2.40 -5.71 -7.56
C GLU A 221 -1.84 -6.35 -8.84
N ARG A 222 -2.60 -7.26 -9.44
CA ARG A 222 -2.30 -7.76 -10.78
C ARG A 222 -2.79 -6.72 -11.80
N PRO A 223 -1.92 -6.22 -12.70
CA PRO A 223 -2.34 -5.28 -13.73
C PRO A 223 -3.32 -5.93 -14.71
N GLU A 224 -4.35 -5.19 -15.11
CA GLU A 224 -5.25 -5.61 -16.16
C GLU A 224 -4.53 -5.62 -17.54
N GLY A 225 -4.89 -6.56 -18.39
CA GLY A 225 -4.37 -6.61 -19.78
C GLY A 225 -2.97 -7.19 -19.93
N VAL A 226 -2.23 -7.44 -18.85
CA VAL A 226 -0.94 -8.15 -18.91
C VAL A 226 -1.16 -9.66 -18.92
N ASP A 227 -0.34 -10.39 -19.70
CA ASP A 227 -0.40 -11.85 -19.76
C ASP A 227 -0.27 -12.46 -18.35
N SER A 228 -1.33 -13.09 -17.89
CA SER A 228 -1.40 -13.70 -16.57
C SER A 228 -0.36 -14.79 -16.33
N THR A 229 0.20 -15.37 -17.39
CA THR A 229 1.27 -16.36 -17.25
C THR A 229 2.62 -15.73 -16.92
N LYS A 230 2.77 -14.41 -17.14
CA LYS A 230 3.99 -13.65 -16.87
C LYS A 230 4.01 -13.01 -15.49
N ILE A 231 2.85 -12.74 -14.90
CA ILE A 231 2.77 -12.23 -13.53
C ILE A 231 2.73 -13.42 -12.58
N LEU A 232 3.87 -13.72 -11.97
CA LEU A 232 4.04 -14.89 -11.09
C LEU A 232 3.11 -14.85 -9.87
N THR A 233 2.99 -13.69 -9.26
CA THR A 233 2.06 -13.26 -8.22
C THR A 233 2.14 -11.74 -8.12
N SER A 234 1.42 -11.14 -7.18
CA SER A 234 1.51 -9.70 -6.90
C SER A 234 1.61 -9.47 -5.40
N THR A 235 2.28 -8.40 -4.98
CA THR A 235 2.14 -7.87 -3.63
C THR A 235 0.83 -7.10 -3.56
N VAL A 236 -0.04 -7.45 -2.62
CA VAL A 236 -1.38 -6.87 -2.51
C VAL A 236 -1.51 -6.13 -1.18
N ARG A 237 -2.11 -4.96 -1.23
CA ARG A 237 -2.58 -4.20 -0.07
C ARG A 237 -4.06 -3.93 -0.24
N ASP A 238 -4.87 -4.48 0.65
CA ASP A 238 -6.31 -4.27 0.67
C ASP A 238 -6.63 -2.91 1.30
N VAL A 239 -6.65 -1.88 0.46
CA VAL A 239 -6.89 -0.50 0.90
C VAL A 239 -8.34 -0.32 1.35
N GLU A 240 -9.30 -0.99 0.70
CA GLU A 240 -10.71 -0.93 1.06
C GLU A 240 -10.92 -1.46 2.48
N ARG A 241 -10.40 -2.65 2.76
CA ARG A 241 -10.47 -3.24 4.09
C ARG A 241 -9.70 -2.42 5.14
N THR A 242 -8.60 -1.76 4.73
CA THR A 242 -7.86 -0.85 5.62
C THR A 242 -8.72 0.33 6.05
N TYR A 243 -9.38 1.00 5.12
CA TYR A 243 -10.30 2.10 5.40
C TYR A 243 -11.45 1.65 6.30
N GLU A 244 -12.04 0.50 5.98
CA GLU A 244 -13.13 -0.09 6.75
C GLU A 244 -12.71 -0.41 8.19
N GLN A 245 -11.57 -1.07 8.40
CA GLN A 245 -11.10 -1.39 9.75
C GLN A 245 -10.82 -0.14 10.58
N ILE A 246 -10.22 0.90 9.98
CA ILE A 246 -9.96 2.18 10.64
C ILE A 246 -11.29 2.85 11.03
N ALA A 247 -12.24 2.94 10.11
CA ALA A 247 -13.55 3.52 10.34
C ALA A 247 -14.32 2.76 11.45
N LYS A 248 -14.25 1.43 11.47
CA LYS A 248 -14.83 0.60 12.53
C LYS A 248 -14.14 0.80 13.88
N LYS A 249 -12.83 0.98 13.92
CA LYS A 249 -12.08 1.32 15.15
C LYS A 249 -12.50 2.70 15.67
N PHE A 250 -12.60 3.70 14.78
CA PHE A 250 -13.08 5.04 15.15
C PHE A 250 -14.48 4.98 15.75
N ASN A 251 -15.44 4.30 15.09
CA ASN A 251 -16.81 4.14 15.59
C ASN A 251 -16.93 3.44 16.96
N ARG A 252 -15.92 2.66 17.35
CA ARG A 252 -15.86 1.99 18.66
C ARG A 252 -15.10 2.78 19.71
N GLY A 253 -14.43 3.87 19.34
CA GLY A 253 -13.50 4.58 20.21
C GLY A 253 -12.19 3.83 20.46
N ASP A 254 -11.86 2.85 19.60
CA ASP A 254 -10.69 1.99 19.72
C ASP A 254 -9.54 2.44 18.77
N LEU A 255 -9.71 3.58 18.09
CA LEU A 255 -8.67 4.09 17.21
C LEU A 255 -7.56 4.74 18.04
N GLU A 256 -6.42 4.09 18.08
CA GLU A 256 -5.27 4.55 18.83
C GLU A 256 -4.55 5.69 18.12
N GLU A 257 -4.02 6.64 18.87
CA GLU A 257 -3.06 7.62 18.39
C GLU A 257 -1.75 6.95 18.00
N GLY A 258 -0.97 7.57 17.11
CA GLY A 258 0.35 7.08 16.76
C GLY A 258 0.44 6.42 15.39
N ILE A 259 1.17 5.32 15.32
CA ILE A 259 1.39 4.57 14.08
C ILE A 259 0.62 3.24 14.17
N LEU A 260 -0.37 3.10 13.32
CA LEU A 260 -1.13 1.86 13.16
C LEU A 260 -0.53 1.07 11.99
N THR A 261 -0.02 -0.11 12.28
CA THR A 261 0.61 -0.98 11.27
C THR A 261 -0.31 -2.17 10.98
N PHE A 262 -0.55 -2.43 9.71
CA PHE A 262 -1.29 -3.60 9.23
C PHE A 262 -0.37 -4.59 8.52
N GLY A 263 -0.62 -5.87 8.74
CA GLY A 263 0.18 -6.96 8.21
C GLY A 263 -0.65 -8.09 7.60
N PHE A 264 0.01 -9.22 7.42
CA PHE A 264 -0.63 -10.47 7.02
C PHE A 264 -1.64 -10.96 8.08
N GLU A 265 -1.37 -10.71 9.35
CA GLU A 265 -2.19 -11.09 10.51
C GLU A 265 -3.57 -10.40 10.51
N ASP A 266 -3.66 -9.24 9.86
CA ASP A 266 -4.90 -8.47 9.71
C ASP A 266 -5.68 -8.82 8.44
N ASP A 267 -5.11 -9.69 7.60
CA ASP A 267 -5.57 -9.97 6.23
C ASP A 267 -5.63 -8.70 5.34
N ILE A 268 -4.78 -7.73 5.62
CA ILE A 268 -4.65 -6.47 4.85
C ILE A 268 -3.56 -6.58 3.79
N VAL A 269 -2.47 -7.29 4.09
CA VAL A 269 -1.45 -7.58 3.09
C VAL A 269 -1.48 -9.06 2.73
N SER A 270 -1.28 -9.37 1.46
CA SER A 270 -1.26 -10.74 0.96
C SER A 270 -0.47 -10.85 -0.34
N LEU A 271 -0.11 -12.07 -0.71
CA LEU A 271 0.21 -12.34 -2.11
C LEU A 271 -1.09 -12.49 -2.91
N GLY A 272 -1.10 -11.95 -4.12
CA GLY A 272 -2.18 -12.13 -5.08
C GLY A 272 -2.20 -13.56 -5.65
N GLU A 273 -3.12 -13.79 -6.59
CA GLU A 273 -3.21 -15.08 -7.30
C GLU A 273 -1.88 -15.44 -7.97
N PHE A 274 -1.51 -16.70 -7.83
CA PHE A 274 -0.33 -17.22 -8.51
C PHE A 274 -0.59 -17.46 -10.01
N SER A 275 0.43 -17.22 -10.81
CA SER A 275 0.46 -17.69 -12.19
C SER A 275 0.32 -19.22 -12.25
N PRO A 276 -0.39 -19.76 -13.26
CA PRO A 276 -0.42 -21.21 -13.48
C PRO A 276 0.97 -21.80 -13.78
N THR A 277 1.98 -20.98 -14.04
CA THR A 277 3.37 -21.43 -14.24
C THR A 277 4.11 -21.68 -12.93
N VAL A 278 3.62 -21.16 -11.80
CA VAL A 278 4.16 -21.46 -10.47
C VAL A 278 3.66 -22.84 -10.04
N PRO A 279 4.54 -23.80 -9.71
CA PRO A 279 4.10 -25.16 -9.35
C PRO A 279 3.14 -25.15 -8.15
N GLU A 280 2.04 -25.90 -8.25
CA GLU A 280 0.99 -25.96 -7.22
C GLU A 280 1.53 -26.41 -5.85
N GLU A 281 2.44 -27.38 -5.84
CA GLU A 281 3.10 -27.82 -4.61
C GLU A 281 3.86 -26.68 -3.93
N TYR A 282 4.50 -25.81 -4.72
CA TYR A 282 5.19 -24.64 -4.20
C TYR A 282 4.24 -23.57 -3.66
N GLN A 283 3.13 -23.32 -4.38
CA GLN A 283 2.08 -22.41 -3.90
C GLN A 283 1.55 -22.87 -2.52
N ASN A 284 1.27 -24.17 -2.37
CA ASN A 284 0.77 -24.73 -1.11
C ASN A 284 1.81 -24.57 0.01
N MET A 285 3.09 -24.88 -0.25
CA MET A 285 4.16 -24.69 0.71
C MET A 285 4.29 -23.23 1.15
N LEU A 286 4.23 -22.29 0.20
CA LEU A 286 4.36 -20.87 0.49
C LEU A 286 3.18 -20.36 1.32
N ASN A 287 1.96 -20.80 1.00
CA ASN A 287 0.77 -20.46 1.78
C ASN A 287 0.88 -21.01 3.23
N ASP A 288 1.40 -22.22 3.41
CA ASP A 288 1.64 -22.77 4.75
C ASP A 288 2.68 -21.93 5.53
N GLU A 289 3.71 -21.42 4.86
CA GLU A 289 4.71 -20.55 5.48
C GLU A 289 4.13 -19.19 5.87
N ILE A 290 3.25 -18.61 5.04
CA ILE A 290 2.51 -17.38 5.34
C ILE A 290 1.59 -17.60 6.55
N GLU A 291 0.85 -18.72 6.60
CA GLU A 291 0.00 -19.03 7.76
C GLU A 291 0.78 -19.26 9.06
N LYS A 292 2.01 -19.77 8.97
CA LYS A 292 2.92 -19.84 10.13
C LYS A 292 3.39 -18.45 10.53
N TYR A 293 3.72 -17.60 9.54
CA TYR A 293 4.11 -16.20 9.79
C TYR A 293 2.98 -15.42 10.49
N LYS A 294 1.75 -15.52 10.03
CA LYS A 294 0.58 -14.89 10.68
C LYS A 294 0.47 -15.23 12.17
N LYS A 295 0.81 -16.47 12.53
CA LYS A 295 0.72 -16.96 13.93
C LYS A 295 1.90 -16.58 14.80
N THR A 296 3.09 -16.43 14.23
CA THR A 296 4.34 -16.31 14.99
C THR A 296 5.06 -14.98 14.84
N GLY A 297 4.76 -14.23 13.76
CA GLY A 297 5.52 -13.05 13.35
C GLY A 297 6.94 -13.37 12.86
N LEU A 298 7.31 -14.66 12.72
CA LEU A 298 8.67 -15.09 12.36
C LEU A 298 8.72 -15.56 10.90
N LEU A 299 9.63 -14.99 10.14
CA LEU A 299 9.95 -15.45 8.79
C LEU A 299 10.60 -16.84 8.78
N PRO A 300 10.56 -17.59 7.67
CA PRO A 300 11.08 -18.97 7.60
C PRO A 300 12.53 -19.14 8.12
N TYR A 301 13.40 -18.19 7.83
CA TYR A 301 14.80 -18.26 8.27
C TYR A 301 15.02 -17.91 9.76
N GLN A 302 14.00 -17.40 10.43
CA GLN A 302 14.04 -17.02 11.85
C GLN A 302 13.55 -18.14 12.78
N ARG A 303 13.11 -19.26 12.21
CA ARG A 303 12.54 -20.42 12.93
C ARG A 303 13.47 -21.61 13.01
#